data_4496704fe5b17aba7c728e76da88c57a
#
_entry.id   4496704fe5b17aba7c728e76da88c57a
#
_cell.length_a   1.000
_cell.length_b   1.000
_cell.length_c   1.000
_cell.angle_alpha   90.00
_cell.angle_beta   90.00
_cell.angle_gamma   90.00
#
_symmetry.space_group_name_H-M   'P 1'
#
loop_
_entity.id
_entity.type
_entity.pdbx_description
1 polymer ?
#
loop_
_entity_poly.entity_id
_entity_poly.type
_entity_poly.pdbx_seq_one_letter_code
_entity_poly.pdbx_strand_id
1 'polypeptide(L)'
;MRWDVSPINCTAWEDASVNPIERRVRAHIMNGLRETGEAPSVGQVSDSLEISRADVIAGLHSLAAQHRLVLRPASDAIWMAHPFSGIETDFVVNACGRTWYANCVWDGLSILGLVGDGRLETHSPQTGEAIRFDVEDGRVAGDAIVHFLVPAKLFWDDIGFT
;
A
#
# COMPACT_ATOMS: atom_id res chain seq x y z
N MET A 1 12.36 -6.27 -28.27
CA MET A 1 12.44 -4.87 -27.85
C MET A 1 13.19 -4.86 -26.52
N ARG A 2 14.38 -4.30 -26.47
CA ARG A 2 15.18 -4.23 -25.23
C ARG A 2 14.77 -2.95 -24.51
N TRP A 3 14.27 -3.06 -23.30
CA TRP A 3 14.05 -1.90 -22.43
C TRP A 3 15.41 -1.43 -21.94
N ASP A 4 15.71 -0.17 -22.19
CA ASP A 4 16.91 0.49 -21.64
C ASP A 4 16.60 0.81 -20.16
N VAL A 5 17.08 -0.01 -19.25
CA VAL A 5 17.05 0.21 -17.82
C VAL A 5 18.29 1.02 -17.41
N SER A 6 18.41 2.24 -17.90
CA SER A 6 19.37 3.18 -17.35
C SER A 6 19.11 3.29 -15.85
N PRO A 7 20.15 3.33 -14.98
CA PRO A 7 19.94 3.43 -13.55
C PRO A 7 19.15 4.70 -13.24
N ILE A 8 17.97 4.52 -12.64
CA ILE A 8 17.15 5.63 -12.15
C ILE A 8 18.00 6.37 -11.13
N ASN A 9 18.31 7.62 -11.42
CA ASN A 9 19.05 8.48 -10.50
C ASN A 9 18.14 8.75 -9.27
N CYS A 10 18.31 7.96 -8.21
CA CYS A 10 17.50 8.04 -6.99
C CYS A 10 17.62 9.41 -6.27
N THR A 11 18.57 10.24 -6.65
CA THR A 11 18.71 11.61 -6.08
C THR A 11 17.72 12.61 -6.67
N ALA A 12 17.05 12.29 -7.79
CA ALA A 12 16.08 13.19 -8.44
C ALA A 12 14.68 13.19 -7.79
N TRP A 13 14.44 12.35 -6.78
CA TRP A 13 13.17 12.23 -6.07
C TRP A 13 13.12 12.98 -4.74
N GLU A 14 14.09 13.81 -4.46
CA GLU A 14 13.99 14.80 -3.39
C GLU A 14 13.01 15.89 -3.82
N ASP A 15 11.72 15.55 -3.76
CA ASP A 15 10.65 16.53 -3.86
C ASP A 15 10.79 17.47 -2.66
N ALA A 16 11.38 18.64 -2.92
CA ALA A 16 11.63 19.68 -1.91
C ALA A 16 10.33 20.21 -1.29
N SER A 17 9.16 19.80 -1.82
CA SER A 17 7.85 20.16 -1.31
C SER A 17 7.38 19.29 -0.14
N VAL A 18 8.01 18.13 0.12
CA VAL A 18 7.60 17.22 1.20
C VAL A 18 8.31 17.60 2.49
N ASN A 19 7.53 17.96 3.52
CA ASN A 19 8.03 18.22 4.86
C ASN A 19 8.87 17.03 5.39
N PRO A 20 10.06 17.26 5.97
CA PRO A 20 10.91 16.20 6.53
C PRO A 20 10.19 15.29 7.54
N ILE A 21 9.28 15.83 8.35
CA ILE A 21 8.46 15.04 9.31
C ILE A 21 7.53 14.10 8.54
N GLU A 22 6.81 14.61 7.54
CA GLU A 22 5.90 13.79 6.71
C GLU A 22 6.64 12.64 6.04
N ARG A 23 7.85 12.90 5.52
CA ARG A 23 8.70 11.87 4.90
C ARG A 23 9.07 10.78 5.90
N ARG A 24 9.48 11.16 7.12
CA ARG A 24 9.83 10.20 8.19
C ARG A 24 8.61 9.39 8.63
N VAL A 25 7.46 10.05 8.85
CA VAL A 25 6.19 9.41 9.21
C VAL A 25 5.78 8.40 8.13
N ARG A 26 5.75 8.81 6.86
CA ARG A 26 5.39 7.92 5.76
C ARG A 26 6.35 6.73 5.63
N ALA A 27 7.65 6.96 5.71
CA ALA A 27 8.65 5.90 5.63
C ALA A 27 8.49 4.88 6.77
N HIS A 28 8.24 5.35 8.00
CA HIS A 28 7.99 4.49 9.15
C HIS A 28 6.74 3.62 8.96
N ILE A 29 5.64 4.22 8.49
CA ILE A 29 4.39 3.50 8.19
C ILE A 29 4.62 2.41 7.12
N MET A 30 5.26 2.77 6.01
CA MET A 30 5.50 1.83 4.91
C MET A 30 6.41 0.67 5.33
N ASN A 31 7.44 0.94 6.13
CA ASN A 31 8.32 -0.10 6.66
C ASN A 31 7.58 -1.00 7.64
N GLY A 32 6.78 -0.43 8.54
CA GLY A 32 5.95 -1.20 9.48
C GLY A 32 5.00 -2.15 8.76
N LEU A 33 4.21 -1.63 7.82
CA LEU A 33 3.30 -2.44 7.01
C LEU A 33 4.05 -3.55 6.24
N ARG A 34 5.18 -3.23 5.60
CA ARG A 34 5.97 -4.22 4.88
C ARG A 34 6.52 -5.32 5.81
N GLU A 35 6.95 -4.96 7.01
CA GLU A 35 7.60 -5.88 7.94
C GLU A 35 6.61 -6.70 8.77
N THR A 36 5.45 -6.15 9.11
CA THR A 36 4.50 -6.79 10.03
C THR A 36 3.16 -7.13 9.40
N GLY A 37 2.78 -6.48 8.30
CA GLY A 37 1.43 -6.52 7.73
C GLY A 37 0.44 -5.61 8.46
N GLU A 38 0.85 -4.93 9.53
CA GLU A 38 -0.02 -4.11 10.37
C GLU A 38 0.33 -2.61 10.26
N ALA A 39 -0.70 -1.77 10.20
CA ALA A 39 -0.52 -0.33 10.22
C ALA A 39 -0.17 0.15 11.64
N PRO A 40 0.92 0.90 11.84
CA PRO A 40 1.27 1.40 13.15
C PRO A 40 0.25 2.46 13.62
N SER A 41 -0.04 2.47 14.93
CA SER A 41 -0.83 3.52 15.56
C SER A 41 -0.06 4.83 15.67
N VAL A 42 -0.79 5.94 15.86
CA VAL A 42 -0.18 7.27 16.14
C VAL A 42 0.81 7.21 17.30
N GLY A 43 0.48 6.44 18.36
CA GLY A 43 1.38 6.26 19.51
C GLY A 43 2.69 5.59 19.13
N GLN A 44 2.62 4.47 18.41
CA GLN A 44 3.80 3.73 17.97
C GLN A 44 4.69 4.58 17.04
N VAL A 45 4.09 5.35 16.13
CA VAL A 45 4.85 6.27 15.26
C VAL A 45 5.51 7.38 16.10
N SER A 46 4.78 7.99 17.03
CA SER A 46 5.26 9.03 17.94
C SER A 46 6.47 8.54 18.75
N ASP A 47 6.33 7.37 19.37
CA ASP A 47 7.37 6.80 20.24
C ASP A 47 8.61 6.40 19.43
N SER A 48 8.42 5.79 18.25
CA SER A 48 9.53 5.33 17.40
C SER A 48 10.31 6.46 16.75
N LEU A 49 9.65 7.56 16.41
CA LEU A 49 10.28 8.70 15.73
C LEU A 49 10.71 9.80 16.70
N GLU A 50 10.37 9.68 18.00
CA GLU A 50 10.62 10.69 19.03
C GLU A 50 10.06 12.07 18.64
N ILE A 51 8.81 12.09 18.13
CA ILE A 51 8.07 13.30 17.78
C ILE A 51 6.72 13.31 18.49
N SER A 52 6.14 14.49 18.67
CA SER A 52 4.86 14.60 19.38
C SER A 52 3.72 13.89 18.61
N ARG A 53 2.73 13.37 19.34
CA ARG A 53 1.51 12.80 18.70
C ARG A 53 0.80 13.83 17.84
N ALA A 54 0.83 15.10 18.23
CA ALA A 54 0.23 16.18 17.44
C ALA A 54 0.94 16.35 16.09
N ASP A 55 2.26 16.26 16.05
CA ASP A 55 3.03 16.33 14.80
C ASP A 55 2.79 15.10 13.91
N VAL A 56 2.65 13.91 14.52
CA VAL A 56 2.26 12.69 13.76
C VAL A 56 0.91 12.88 13.12
N ILE A 57 -0.11 13.30 13.89
CA ILE A 57 -1.47 13.52 13.39
C ILE A 57 -1.48 14.57 12.27
N ALA A 58 -0.81 15.70 12.48
CA ALA A 58 -0.68 16.73 11.45
C ALA A 58 -0.03 16.18 10.17
N GLY A 59 1.03 15.39 10.31
CA GLY A 59 1.71 14.72 9.20
C GLY A 59 0.80 13.73 8.46
N LEU A 60 0.02 12.92 9.18
CA LEU A 60 -0.94 11.98 8.58
C LEU A 60 -2.01 12.72 7.77
N HIS A 61 -2.62 13.78 8.33
CA HIS A 61 -3.63 14.55 7.61
C HIS A 61 -3.05 15.26 6.39
N SER A 62 -1.83 15.79 6.49
CA SER A 62 -1.13 16.38 5.34
C SER A 62 -0.85 15.36 4.24
N LEU A 63 -0.35 14.17 4.61
CA LEU A 63 -0.13 13.06 3.66
C LEU A 63 -1.45 12.60 3.01
N ALA A 64 -2.54 12.54 3.77
CA ALA A 64 -3.86 12.20 3.25
C ALA A 64 -4.37 13.26 2.25
N ALA A 65 -4.23 14.54 2.57
CA ALA A 65 -4.59 15.65 1.67
C ALA A 65 -3.78 15.64 0.35
N GLN A 66 -2.56 15.07 0.38
CA GLN A 66 -1.69 14.89 -0.78
C GLN A 66 -1.94 13.54 -1.51
N HIS A 67 -2.96 12.78 -1.15
CA HIS A 67 -3.25 11.44 -1.70
C HIS A 67 -2.09 10.44 -1.55
N ARG A 68 -1.28 10.57 -0.50
CA ARG A 68 -0.15 9.67 -0.23
C ARG A 68 -0.48 8.52 0.72
N LEU A 69 -1.61 8.61 1.40
CA LEU A 69 -2.26 7.58 2.20
C LEU A 69 -3.76 7.94 2.36
N VAL A 70 -4.53 7.01 2.90
CA VAL A 70 -5.94 7.22 3.24
C VAL A 70 -6.13 6.94 4.73
N LEU A 71 -6.80 7.84 5.43
CA LEU A 71 -7.21 7.65 6.82
C LEU A 71 -8.63 7.07 6.87
N ARG A 72 -8.93 6.32 7.91
CA ARG A 72 -10.29 5.86 8.18
C ARG A 72 -11.20 7.06 8.46
N PRO A 73 -12.46 7.03 8.02
CA PRO A 73 -13.41 8.10 8.28
C PRO A 73 -13.47 8.46 9.77
N ALA A 74 -13.43 9.75 10.07
CA ALA A 74 -13.46 10.31 11.43
C ALA A 74 -12.40 9.73 12.40
N SER A 75 -11.22 9.37 11.88
CA SER A 75 -10.15 8.75 12.67
C SER A 75 -8.78 9.12 12.11
N ASP A 76 -7.74 9.07 12.96
CA ASP A 76 -6.34 9.19 12.57
C ASP A 76 -5.70 7.82 12.23
N ALA A 77 -6.51 6.75 12.22
CA ALA A 77 -6.03 5.42 11.87
C ALA A 77 -5.85 5.29 10.35
N ILE A 78 -4.78 4.63 9.96
CA ILE A 78 -4.46 4.38 8.55
C ILE A 78 -5.45 3.36 7.99
N TRP A 79 -6.10 3.69 6.88
CA TRP A 79 -6.90 2.78 6.10
C TRP A 79 -6.09 2.16 4.98
N MET A 80 -5.46 3.01 4.15
CA MET A 80 -4.65 2.55 3.02
C MET A 80 -3.32 3.32 2.99
N ALA A 81 -2.24 2.60 2.77
CA ALA A 81 -0.94 3.16 2.43
C ALA A 81 -0.37 2.33 1.26
N HIS A 82 -0.86 2.65 0.05
CA HIS A 82 -0.62 1.83 -1.14
C HIS A 82 0.83 1.34 -1.27
N PRO A 83 1.01 0.03 -1.54
CA PRO A 83 0.00 -0.96 -1.90
C PRO A 83 -0.67 -1.68 -0.71
N PHE A 84 -0.35 -1.34 0.53
CA PHE A 84 -0.86 -2.01 1.73
C PHE A 84 -2.22 -1.45 2.16
N SER A 85 -3.10 -2.35 2.61
CA SER A 85 -4.27 -2.01 3.41
C SER A 85 -3.92 -2.06 4.90
N GLY A 86 -4.38 -1.07 5.67
CA GLY A 86 -4.28 -1.04 7.13
C GLY A 86 -5.43 -1.79 7.82
N ILE A 87 -6.29 -2.46 7.06
CA ILE A 87 -7.41 -3.28 7.53
C ILE A 87 -7.48 -4.57 6.71
N GLU A 88 -8.16 -5.57 7.25
CA GLU A 88 -8.46 -6.80 6.51
C GLU A 88 -9.34 -6.50 5.29
N THR A 89 -9.04 -7.16 4.18
CA THR A 89 -9.77 -7.08 2.91
C THR A 89 -9.83 -8.46 2.26
N ASP A 90 -10.62 -8.58 1.20
CA ASP A 90 -10.68 -9.81 0.40
C ASP A 90 -9.45 -10.05 -0.50
N PHE A 91 -8.46 -9.16 -0.47
CA PHE A 91 -7.22 -9.29 -1.22
C PHE A 91 -6.09 -9.71 -0.27
N VAL A 92 -5.95 -11.01 -0.07
CA VAL A 92 -5.03 -11.59 0.92
C VAL A 92 -3.73 -11.99 0.25
N VAL A 93 -2.63 -11.44 0.72
CA VAL A 93 -1.28 -11.76 0.23
C VAL A 93 -0.54 -12.58 1.27
N ASN A 94 -0.07 -13.75 0.88
CA ASN A 94 0.73 -14.65 1.71
C ASN A 94 2.12 -14.83 1.10
N ALA A 95 3.17 -14.43 1.80
CA ALA A 95 4.57 -14.59 1.41
C ALA A 95 5.47 -14.68 2.64
N CYS A 96 6.59 -15.40 2.55
CA CYS A 96 7.59 -15.48 3.62
C CYS A 96 7.02 -15.83 5.01
N GLY A 97 5.95 -16.63 5.09
CA GLY A 97 5.28 -17.01 6.33
C GLY A 97 4.48 -15.89 7.01
N ARG A 98 4.13 -14.84 6.29
CA ARG A 98 3.34 -13.69 6.75
C ARG A 98 2.18 -13.42 5.82
N THR A 99 1.20 -12.67 6.35
CA THR A 99 0.01 -12.23 5.63
C THR A 99 -0.04 -10.71 5.58
N TRP A 100 -0.40 -10.18 4.43
CA TRP A 100 -0.74 -8.77 4.20
C TRP A 100 -2.11 -8.67 3.56
N TYR A 101 -2.72 -7.52 3.72
CA TYR A 101 -3.95 -7.16 3.02
C TYR A 101 -3.66 -6.07 2.00
N ALA A 102 -4.24 -6.21 0.82
CA ALA A 102 -4.15 -5.23 -0.27
C ALA A 102 -5.49 -4.52 -0.46
N ASN A 103 -5.49 -3.42 -1.20
CA ASN A 103 -6.75 -2.70 -1.48
C ASN A 103 -7.41 -3.20 -2.76
N CYS A 104 -6.65 -3.83 -3.66
CA CYS A 104 -7.13 -4.46 -4.90
C CYS A 104 -6.11 -5.52 -5.38
N VAL A 105 -6.43 -6.22 -6.47
CA VAL A 105 -5.53 -7.21 -7.10
C VAL A 105 -4.19 -6.57 -7.48
N TRP A 106 -4.20 -5.36 -8.02
CA TRP A 106 -3.00 -4.65 -8.45
C TRP A 106 -2.07 -4.33 -7.28
N ASP A 107 -2.63 -3.88 -6.18
CA ASP A 107 -1.91 -3.67 -4.92
C ASP A 107 -1.35 -4.99 -4.35
N GLY A 108 -2.13 -6.07 -4.42
CA GLY A 108 -1.68 -7.39 -3.97
C GLY A 108 -0.47 -7.90 -4.74
N LEU A 109 -0.47 -7.77 -6.05
CA LEU A 109 0.70 -8.11 -6.89
C LEU A 109 1.88 -7.16 -6.61
N SER A 110 1.62 -5.89 -6.32
CA SER A 110 2.65 -4.93 -5.93
C SER A 110 3.30 -5.28 -4.58
N ILE A 111 2.51 -5.75 -3.60
CA ILE A 111 3.04 -6.26 -2.33
C ILE A 111 3.99 -7.42 -2.59
N LEU A 112 3.62 -8.41 -3.42
CA LEU A 112 4.51 -9.52 -3.78
C LEU A 112 5.79 -9.04 -4.45
N GLY A 113 5.72 -7.98 -5.28
CA GLY A 113 6.91 -7.34 -5.84
C GLY A 113 7.84 -6.72 -4.79
N LEU A 114 7.33 -6.35 -3.61
CA LEU A 114 8.10 -5.75 -2.51
C LEU A 114 8.62 -6.76 -1.49
N VAL A 115 7.88 -7.87 -1.28
CA VAL A 115 8.19 -8.83 -0.21
C VAL A 115 8.75 -10.16 -0.73
N GLY A 116 8.63 -10.43 -2.03
CA GLY A 116 9.14 -11.63 -2.70
C GLY A 116 8.04 -12.61 -3.11
N ASP A 117 8.47 -13.81 -3.46
CA ASP A 117 7.61 -14.88 -3.95
C ASP A 117 6.52 -15.25 -2.94
N GLY A 118 5.33 -15.54 -3.48
CA GLY A 118 4.18 -15.83 -2.64
C GLY A 118 2.88 -15.90 -3.44
N ARG A 119 1.79 -15.59 -2.77
CA ARG A 119 0.45 -15.78 -3.33
C ARG A 119 -0.47 -14.62 -2.97
N LEU A 120 -1.29 -14.21 -3.94
CA LEU A 120 -2.46 -13.37 -3.75
C LEU A 120 -3.72 -14.23 -3.91
N GLU A 121 -4.61 -14.17 -2.93
CA GLU A 121 -5.91 -14.83 -2.93
C GLU A 121 -7.03 -13.79 -2.83
N THR A 122 -8.08 -13.98 -3.62
CA THR A 122 -9.27 -13.13 -3.63
C THR A 122 -10.47 -13.91 -4.21
N HIS A 123 -11.57 -13.21 -4.46
CA HIS A 123 -12.78 -13.79 -5.05
C HIS A 123 -13.29 -12.90 -6.18
N SER A 124 -13.92 -13.53 -7.17
CA SER A 124 -14.66 -12.80 -8.21
C SER A 124 -15.84 -12.06 -7.57
N PRO A 125 -15.97 -10.74 -7.67
CA PRO A 125 -17.12 -10.02 -7.14
C PRO A 125 -18.43 -10.37 -7.84
N GLN A 126 -18.35 -10.93 -9.06
CA GLN A 126 -19.51 -11.30 -9.84
C GLN A 126 -20.01 -12.71 -9.53
N THR A 127 -19.12 -13.69 -9.33
CA THR A 127 -19.49 -15.11 -9.20
C THR A 127 -19.19 -15.66 -7.81
N GLY A 128 -18.37 -15.00 -6.99
CA GLY A 128 -17.88 -15.51 -5.71
C GLY A 128 -16.82 -16.59 -5.84
N GLU A 129 -16.40 -16.95 -7.06
CA GLU A 129 -15.35 -17.94 -7.28
C GLU A 129 -14.02 -17.46 -6.74
N ALA A 130 -13.28 -18.36 -6.08
CA ALA A 130 -11.94 -18.07 -5.60
C ALA A 130 -10.98 -17.84 -6.78
N ILE A 131 -10.19 -16.76 -6.69
CA ILE A 131 -9.17 -16.39 -7.66
C ILE A 131 -7.83 -16.39 -6.91
N ARG A 132 -6.82 -16.95 -7.55
CA ARG A 132 -5.48 -17.05 -7.01
C ARG A 132 -4.45 -16.65 -8.05
N PHE A 133 -3.46 -15.88 -7.61
CA PHE A 133 -2.25 -15.58 -8.35
C PHE A 133 -1.06 -16.07 -7.53
N ASP A 134 -0.20 -16.89 -8.14
CA ASP A 134 1.08 -17.27 -7.57
C ASP A 134 2.18 -16.43 -8.24
N VAL A 135 3.15 -15.98 -7.44
CA VAL A 135 4.35 -15.28 -7.93
C VAL A 135 5.56 -16.08 -7.52
N GLU A 136 6.33 -16.51 -8.54
CA GLU A 136 7.59 -17.25 -8.39
C GLU A 136 8.64 -16.65 -9.32
N ASP A 137 9.83 -16.38 -8.81
CA ASP A 137 10.93 -15.74 -9.56
C ASP A 137 10.48 -14.48 -10.31
N GLY A 138 9.62 -13.66 -9.70
CA GLY A 138 9.09 -12.43 -10.28
C GLY A 138 8.12 -12.64 -11.44
N ARG A 139 7.60 -13.84 -11.63
CA ARG A 139 6.61 -14.19 -12.66
C ARG A 139 5.27 -14.48 -12.02
N VAL A 140 4.24 -13.86 -12.59
CA VAL A 140 2.86 -14.07 -12.13
C VAL A 140 2.24 -15.24 -12.91
N ALA A 141 1.69 -16.21 -12.19
CA ALA A 141 0.84 -17.27 -12.73
C ALA A 141 -0.57 -17.11 -12.17
N GLY A 142 -1.57 -17.18 -13.04
CA GLY A 142 -2.99 -17.04 -12.70
C GLY A 142 -3.81 -16.90 -13.99
N ASP A 143 -5.08 -17.27 -13.93
CA ASP A 143 -5.99 -17.18 -15.07
C ASP A 143 -7.18 -16.28 -14.71
N ALA A 144 -6.92 -14.97 -14.71
CA ALA A 144 -7.94 -13.97 -14.46
C ALA A 144 -7.64 -12.66 -15.19
N ILE A 145 -8.68 -11.88 -15.44
CA ILE A 145 -8.59 -10.54 -16.02
C ILE A 145 -8.88 -9.53 -14.89
N VAL A 146 -7.93 -8.62 -14.66
CA VAL A 146 -8.13 -7.49 -13.75
C VAL A 146 -8.85 -6.39 -14.50
N HIS A 147 -10.04 -6.04 -14.03
CA HIS A 147 -10.87 -4.98 -14.61
C HIS A 147 -11.12 -3.88 -13.59
N PHE A 148 -10.82 -2.65 -13.95
CA PHE A 148 -11.15 -1.47 -13.15
C PHE A 148 -12.48 -0.88 -13.60
N LEU A 149 -13.38 -0.63 -12.64
CA LEU A 149 -14.73 -0.08 -12.91
C LEU A 149 -14.69 1.34 -13.42
N VAL A 150 -13.67 2.10 -13.02
CA VAL A 150 -13.47 3.50 -13.40
C VAL A 150 -12.04 3.73 -13.89
N PRO A 151 -11.80 4.74 -14.75
CA PRO A 151 -10.45 5.12 -15.13
C PRO A 151 -9.61 5.55 -13.91
N ALA A 152 -8.32 5.22 -13.89
CA ALA A 152 -7.42 5.49 -12.76
C ALA A 152 -7.40 6.96 -12.30
N LYS A 153 -7.62 7.91 -13.20
CA LYS A 153 -7.72 9.35 -12.88
C LYS A 153 -8.90 9.71 -11.95
N LEU A 154 -9.88 8.81 -11.82
CA LEU A 154 -11.08 8.99 -10.99
C LEU A 154 -11.03 8.18 -9.69
N PHE A 155 -9.95 7.42 -9.41
CA PHE A 155 -9.85 6.59 -8.22
C PHE A 155 -10.00 7.39 -6.92
N TRP A 156 -9.52 8.63 -6.90
CA TRP A 156 -9.58 9.49 -5.73
C TRP A 156 -10.92 10.19 -5.51
N ASP A 157 -11.87 10.08 -6.46
CA ASP A 157 -13.22 10.60 -6.26
C ASP A 157 -13.98 9.76 -5.22
N ASP A 158 -13.70 8.43 -5.17
CA ASP A 158 -14.15 7.52 -4.12
C ASP A 158 -13.15 6.36 -3.98
N ILE A 159 -12.05 6.60 -3.29
CA ILE A 159 -10.97 5.62 -3.17
C ILE A 159 -11.37 4.39 -2.36
N GLY A 160 -12.43 4.46 -1.56
CA GLY A 160 -12.95 3.31 -0.81
C GLY A 160 -13.77 2.35 -1.67
N PHE A 161 -14.29 2.82 -2.80
CA PHE A 161 -15.07 2.03 -3.75
C PHE A 161 -14.21 1.45 -4.87
N THR A 162 -13.17 2.14 -5.29
CA THR A 162 -12.32 1.77 -6.42
C THR A 162 -11.12 0.96 -6.01
#